data_1ef3202637cb4afd2f55dfdc798fc38c
#
_entry.id   1ef3202637cb4afd2f55dfdc798fc38c
#
_cell.length_a   1.000
_cell.length_b   1.000
_cell.length_c   1.000
_cell.angle_alpha   90.00
_cell.angle_beta   90.00
_cell.angle_gamma   90.00
#
_symmetry.space_group_name_H-M   'P 1'
#
loop_
_entity.id
_entity.type
_entity.pdbx_description
1 polymer ?
#
loop_
_entity_poly.entity_id
_entity_poly.type
_entity_poly.pdbx_seq_one_letter_code
_entity_poly.pdbx_strand_id
1 'polypeptide(L)'
;MLVGLVVATPFAVASGPLPPITPLLAVWLTASGFGSVIGLMFVYRGLRIGKVGVVLALASTEGAIVAVFSVISGESLTIPTALVLAVIAVGIAVVALGSGGSDEPPESADAAGNLGSRRRSWLGPERTAVLYGVAGAISFGFSMYGTAKAGISLPVAVAILPARAVGVLFVFIPLALAGRLRMTRSAVPIVIVVALGEVVGNASFVLGAQESISVASVLASQYAAVAAVAAFILFRERLTMPQRSGFVAIAVGVAIITVLRG
;
A
#
# COMPACT_ATOMS: atom_id res chain seq x y z
N MET A 1 -12.06 3.92 2.67
CA MET A 1 -11.73 5.00 3.63
C MET A 1 -12.87 5.33 4.58
N LEU A 2 -14.07 5.75 4.12
CA LEU A 2 -15.20 6.07 5.01
C LEU A 2 -15.59 4.92 5.96
N VAL A 3 -15.80 3.72 5.42
CA VAL A 3 -16.12 2.53 6.22
C VAL A 3 -15.00 2.24 7.24
N GLY A 4 -13.74 2.33 6.82
CA GLY A 4 -12.60 2.15 7.73
C GLY A 4 -12.55 3.20 8.84
N LEU A 5 -12.91 4.45 8.56
CA LEU A 5 -13.02 5.52 9.57
C LEU A 5 -14.14 5.18 10.57
N VAL A 6 -15.32 4.83 10.08
CA VAL A 6 -16.48 4.48 10.92
C VAL A 6 -16.18 3.29 11.83
N VAL A 7 -15.47 2.27 11.30
CA VAL A 7 -15.10 1.07 12.07
C VAL A 7 -14.01 1.39 13.10
N ALA A 8 -12.97 2.15 12.74
CA ALA A 8 -11.85 2.41 13.64
C ALA A 8 -12.18 3.42 14.76
N THR A 9 -13.11 4.37 14.53
CA THR A 9 -13.45 5.43 15.48
C THR A 9 -13.94 4.90 16.83
N PRO A 10 -14.87 3.92 16.92
CA PRO A 10 -15.31 3.39 18.21
C PRO A 10 -14.17 2.80 19.03
N PHE A 11 -13.26 2.06 18.37
CA PHE A 11 -12.10 1.48 19.06
C PHE A 11 -11.11 2.56 19.52
N ALA A 12 -10.95 3.63 18.75
CA ALA A 12 -10.11 4.75 19.14
C ALA A 12 -10.69 5.50 20.34
N VAL A 13 -12.01 5.72 20.37
CA VAL A 13 -12.70 6.33 21.51
C VAL A 13 -12.63 5.44 22.76
N ALA A 14 -12.78 4.13 22.58
CA ALA A 14 -12.68 3.15 23.66
C ALA A 14 -11.26 2.96 24.21
N SER A 15 -10.23 3.45 23.51
CA SER A 15 -8.81 3.32 23.92
C SER A 15 -8.44 4.18 25.16
N GLY A 16 -9.36 5.00 25.66
CA GLY A 16 -9.12 5.83 26.84
C GLY A 16 -8.31 7.10 26.58
N PRO A 17 -7.74 7.71 27.63
CA PRO A 17 -7.01 8.97 27.51
C PRO A 17 -5.75 8.78 26.67
N LEU A 18 -5.58 9.67 25.68
CA LEU A 18 -4.41 9.62 24.78
C LEU A 18 -3.21 10.32 25.44
N PRO A 19 -1.98 9.87 25.18
CA PRO A 19 -0.79 10.57 25.58
C PRO A 19 -0.73 11.94 24.91
N PRO A 20 0.03 12.91 25.49
CA PRO A 20 0.16 14.23 24.88
C PRO A 20 0.78 14.12 23.48
N ILE A 21 0.17 14.84 22.53
CA ILE A 21 0.67 14.86 21.14
C ILE A 21 1.92 15.74 21.09
N THR A 22 3.07 15.12 21.02
CA THR A 22 4.34 15.82 20.81
C THR A 22 4.43 16.34 19.37
N PRO A 23 5.25 17.38 19.09
CA PRO A 23 5.46 17.86 17.72
C PRO A 23 5.94 16.75 16.77
N LEU A 24 6.81 15.86 17.23
CA LEU A 24 7.29 14.72 16.46
C LEU A 24 6.15 13.73 16.13
N LEU A 25 5.29 13.43 17.10
CA LEU A 25 4.13 12.57 16.89
C LEU A 25 3.15 13.20 15.89
N ALA A 26 2.94 14.51 15.96
CA ALA A 26 2.12 15.24 14.97
C ALA A 26 2.68 15.11 13.54
N VAL A 27 4.01 15.16 13.38
CA VAL A 27 4.67 14.93 12.09
C VAL A 27 4.37 13.52 11.58
N TRP A 28 4.45 12.49 12.42
CA TRP A 28 4.16 11.11 12.00
C TRP A 28 2.69 10.90 11.63
N LEU A 29 1.76 11.48 12.40
CA LEU A 29 0.33 11.43 12.09
C LEU A 29 0.02 12.15 10.77
N THR A 30 0.66 13.28 10.52
CA THR A 30 0.54 14.03 9.27
C THR A 30 1.11 13.23 8.09
N ALA A 31 2.30 12.65 8.24
CA ALA A 31 2.92 11.78 7.23
C ALA A 31 2.03 10.58 6.91
N SER A 32 1.44 9.93 7.93
CA SER A 32 0.48 8.83 7.76
C SER A 32 -0.72 9.25 6.91
N GLY A 33 -1.36 10.37 7.25
CA GLY A 33 -2.54 10.85 6.55
C GLY A 33 -2.28 11.29 5.12
N PHE A 34 -1.43 12.29 4.95
CA PHE A 34 -1.16 12.89 3.65
C PHE A 34 -0.36 11.97 2.72
N GLY A 35 0.61 11.21 3.24
CA GLY A 35 1.37 10.25 2.47
C GLY A 35 0.47 9.20 1.79
N SER A 36 -0.56 8.72 2.48
CA SER A 36 -1.54 7.78 1.92
C SER A 36 -2.32 8.39 0.74
N VAL A 37 -2.84 9.60 0.89
CA VAL A 37 -3.63 10.27 -0.17
C VAL A 37 -2.77 10.65 -1.36
N ILE A 38 -1.58 11.21 -1.12
CA ILE A 38 -0.63 11.59 -2.17
C ILE A 38 -0.16 10.35 -2.93
N GLY A 39 0.18 9.28 -2.23
CA GLY A 39 0.56 8.01 -2.82
C GLY A 39 -0.53 7.46 -3.74
N LEU A 40 -1.79 7.46 -3.28
CA LEU A 40 -2.94 7.06 -4.07
C LEU A 40 -3.09 7.91 -5.34
N MET A 41 -2.93 9.23 -5.24
CA MET A 41 -3.01 10.12 -6.40
C MET A 41 -1.92 9.83 -7.44
N PHE A 42 -0.69 9.56 -7.00
CA PHE A 42 0.40 9.18 -7.89
C PHE A 42 0.14 7.84 -8.57
N VAL A 43 -0.23 6.80 -7.81
CA VAL A 43 -0.52 5.48 -8.36
C VAL A 43 -1.65 5.55 -9.38
N TYR A 44 -2.77 6.21 -9.07
CA TYR A 44 -3.87 6.35 -10.04
C TYR A 44 -3.49 7.14 -11.29
N ARG A 45 -2.61 8.14 -11.18
CA ARG A 45 -2.08 8.81 -12.38
C ARG A 45 -1.18 7.90 -13.19
N GLY A 46 -0.33 7.12 -12.54
CA GLY A 46 0.51 6.12 -13.20
C GLY A 46 -0.29 5.07 -13.94
N LEU A 47 -1.35 4.54 -13.32
CA LEU A 47 -2.26 3.54 -13.91
C LEU A 47 -3.02 4.05 -15.14
N ARG A 48 -3.25 5.36 -15.26
CA ARG A 48 -3.90 5.97 -16.44
C ARG A 48 -3.03 6.07 -17.67
N ILE A 49 -1.71 6.04 -17.52
CA ILE A 49 -0.76 6.33 -18.61
C ILE A 49 0.23 5.20 -18.88
N GLY A 50 0.33 4.23 -17.97
CA GLY A 50 1.28 3.13 -18.07
C GLY A 50 0.66 1.76 -17.86
N LYS A 51 1.50 0.73 -17.99
CA LYS A 51 1.09 -0.67 -17.75
C LYS A 51 0.78 -0.87 -16.25
N VAL A 52 -0.40 -1.38 -15.96
CA VAL A 52 -0.91 -1.61 -14.59
C VAL A 52 0.09 -2.41 -13.74
N GLY A 53 0.61 -3.52 -14.29
CA GLY A 53 1.57 -4.38 -13.58
C GLY A 53 2.85 -3.66 -13.18
N VAL A 54 3.39 -2.77 -14.04
CA VAL A 54 4.61 -2.02 -13.73
C VAL A 54 4.36 -1.00 -12.61
N VAL A 55 3.26 -0.26 -12.68
CA VAL A 55 2.93 0.75 -11.66
C VAL A 55 2.67 0.10 -10.30
N LEU A 56 1.92 -1.01 -10.28
CA LEU A 56 1.65 -1.75 -9.03
C LEU A 56 2.89 -2.45 -8.48
N ALA A 57 3.77 -2.99 -9.35
CA ALA A 57 5.05 -3.54 -8.95
C ALA A 57 5.93 -2.50 -8.23
N LEU A 58 6.01 -1.30 -8.80
CA LEU A 58 6.73 -0.20 -8.17
C LEU A 58 6.06 0.24 -6.86
N ALA A 59 4.74 0.37 -6.84
CA ALA A 59 4.02 0.72 -5.62
C ALA A 59 4.27 -0.28 -4.49
N SER A 60 4.32 -1.60 -4.79
CA SER A 60 4.56 -2.65 -3.79
C SER A 60 5.97 -2.64 -3.18
N THR A 61 6.91 -1.82 -3.71
CA THR A 61 8.23 -1.63 -3.07
C THR A 61 8.19 -0.71 -1.84
N GLU A 62 7.03 -0.16 -1.49
CA GLU A 62 6.85 0.71 -0.31
C GLU A 62 7.38 0.08 0.98
N GLY A 63 7.14 -1.22 1.20
CA GLY A 63 7.63 -1.94 2.37
C GLY A 63 9.15 -2.00 2.46
N ALA A 64 9.85 -2.15 1.33
CA ALA A 64 11.30 -2.08 1.28
C ALA A 64 11.83 -0.66 1.60
N ILE A 65 11.12 0.39 1.12
CA ILE A 65 11.43 1.79 1.43
C ILE A 65 11.29 2.04 2.93
N VAL A 66 10.21 1.54 3.55
CA VAL A 66 10.00 1.65 5.00
C VAL A 66 11.09 0.94 5.78
N ALA A 67 11.49 -0.27 5.35
CA ALA A 67 12.57 -1.01 5.98
C ALA A 67 13.89 -0.21 5.95
N VAL A 68 14.21 0.43 4.82
CA VAL A 68 15.38 1.32 4.70
C VAL A 68 15.27 2.51 5.66
N PHE A 69 14.11 3.19 5.71
CA PHE A 69 13.91 4.30 6.65
C PHE A 69 14.05 3.87 8.10
N SER A 70 13.56 2.69 8.43
CA SER A 70 13.64 2.15 9.78
C SER A 70 15.09 1.89 10.21
N VAL A 71 15.89 1.28 9.33
CA VAL A 71 17.32 1.05 9.57
C VAL A 71 18.10 2.37 9.72
N ILE A 72 17.85 3.34 8.82
CA ILE A 72 18.46 4.68 8.90
C ILE A 72 18.08 5.38 10.21
N SER A 73 16.88 5.12 10.73
CA SER A 73 16.38 5.68 11.99
C SER A 73 16.85 4.92 13.24
N GLY A 74 17.75 3.95 13.09
CA GLY A 74 18.41 3.26 14.20
C GLY A 74 17.80 1.88 14.55
N GLU A 75 16.88 1.32 13.76
CA GLU A 75 16.47 -0.07 13.95
C GLU A 75 17.64 -1.00 13.58
N SER A 76 18.10 -1.79 14.56
CA SER A 76 19.15 -2.76 14.32
C SER A 76 18.57 -4.02 13.69
N LEU A 77 18.98 -4.33 12.47
CA LEU A 77 18.69 -5.60 11.82
C LEU A 77 19.94 -6.49 11.85
N THR A 78 19.73 -7.76 12.15
CA THR A 78 20.80 -8.74 11.95
C THR A 78 21.03 -8.95 10.45
N ILE A 79 22.26 -9.24 10.05
CA ILE A 79 22.59 -9.48 8.63
C ILE A 79 21.69 -10.55 8.00
N PRO A 80 21.45 -11.72 8.63
CA PRO A 80 20.52 -12.71 8.08
C PRO A 80 19.12 -12.14 7.85
N THR A 81 18.57 -11.39 8.80
CA THR A 81 17.23 -10.79 8.65
C THR A 81 17.20 -9.80 7.48
N ALA A 82 18.21 -8.93 7.35
CA ALA A 82 18.30 -7.98 6.24
C ALA A 82 18.35 -8.68 4.87
N LEU A 83 19.14 -9.76 4.75
CA LEU A 83 19.23 -10.56 3.51
C LEU A 83 17.90 -11.20 3.16
N VAL A 84 17.21 -11.78 4.15
CA VAL A 84 15.89 -12.41 3.91
C VAL A 84 14.85 -11.37 3.49
N LEU A 85 14.82 -10.19 4.13
CA LEU A 85 13.94 -9.09 3.74
C LEU A 85 14.21 -8.63 2.30
N ALA A 86 15.48 -8.54 1.90
CA ALA A 86 15.85 -8.20 0.53
C ALA A 86 15.36 -9.28 -0.47
N VAL A 87 15.50 -10.56 -0.15
CA VAL A 87 14.98 -11.67 -0.98
C VAL A 87 13.47 -11.59 -1.12
N ILE A 88 12.73 -11.33 -0.03
CA ILE A 88 11.27 -11.16 -0.06
C ILE A 88 10.91 -9.96 -0.93
N ALA A 89 11.55 -8.81 -0.76
CA ALA A 89 11.28 -7.60 -1.54
C ALA A 89 11.52 -7.83 -3.06
N VAL A 90 12.61 -8.52 -3.42
CA VAL A 90 12.87 -8.92 -4.81
C VAL A 90 11.81 -9.90 -5.31
N GLY A 91 11.42 -10.88 -4.50
CA GLY A 91 10.34 -11.82 -4.82
C GLY A 91 9.01 -11.12 -5.12
N ILE A 92 8.63 -10.13 -4.30
CA ILE A 92 7.43 -9.31 -4.51
C ILE A 92 7.53 -8.55 -5.85
N ALA A 93 8.67 -7.92 -6.13
CA ALA A 93 8.88 -7.19 -7.38
C ALA A 93 8.78 -8.11 -8.61
N VAL A 94 9.36 -9.31 -8.54
CA VAL A 94 9.29 -10.32 -9.61
C VAL A 94 7.86 -10.80 -9.85
N VAL A 95 7.09 -11.09 -8.79
CA VAL A 95 5.67 -11.47 -8.91
C VAL A 95 4.87 -10.35 -9.55
N ALA A 96 5.04 -9.12 -9.08
CA ALA A 96 4.29 -7.96 -9.56
C ALA A 96 4.60 -7.63 -11.03
N LEU A 97 5.87 -7.71 -11.45
CA LEU A 97 6.29 -7.54 -12.85
C LEU A 97 5.73 -8.65 -13.77
N GLY A 98 5.68 -9.88 -13.25
CA GLY A 98 5.12 -11.01 -14.01
C GLY A 98 3.60 -10.91 -14.22
N SER A 99 2.89 -10.16 -13.39
CA SER A 99 1.43 -9.93 -13.52
C SER A 99 1.08 -8.90 -14.61
N GLY A 100 2.06 -8.20 -15.19
CA GLY A 100 1.85 -7.20 -16.25
C GLY A 100 1.73 -7.77 -17.67
N GLY A 101 1.70 -9.08 -17.84
CA GLY A 101 1.70 -9.75 -19.15
C GLY A 101 0.35 -9.99 -19.82
N SER A 102 -0.77 -9.69 -19.17
CA SER A 102 -2.08 -9.68 -19.81
C SER A 102 -2.32 -8.31 -20.45
N ASP A 103 -1.99 -8.19 -21.72
CA ASP A 103 -2.18 -7.01 -22.57
C ASP A 103 -3.66 -6.79 -22.96
N GLU A 104 -4.62 -6.93 -22.06
CA GLU A 104 -5.97 -6.41 -22.30
C GLU A 104 -6.13 -5.08 -21.57
N PRO A 105 -6.30 -3.96 -22.31
CA PRO A 105 -6.78 -2.72 -21.73
C PRO A 105 -8.16 -2.99 -21.14
N PRO A 106 -8.52 -2.47 -19.96
CA PRO A 106 -9.89 -2.55 -19.50
C PRO A 106 -10.78 -1.88 -20.56
N GLU A 107 -11.75 -2.61 -21.07
CA GLU A 107 -12.73 -2.24 -22.11
C GLU A 107 -13.53 -0.97 -21.77
N SER A 108 -13.25 -0.34 -20.65
CA SER A 108 -13.87 0.90 -20.19
C SER A 108 -13.09 2.19 -20.52
N ALA A 109 -11.94 2.11 -21.22
CA ALA A 109 -11.14 3.30 -21.56
C ALA A 109 -11.61 4.00 -22.84
N ASP A 110 -12.41 3.34 -23.68
CA ASP A 110 -12.84 3.88 -24.98
C ASP A 110 -14.06 4.83 -24.93
N ALA A 111 -14.65 5.08 -23.77
CA ALA A 111 -15.82 5.95 -23.63
C ALA A 111 -15.50 7.43 -23.28
N ALA A 112 -14.22 7.82 -23.19
CA ALA A 112 -13.86 9.23 -23.01
C ALA A 112 -13.10 9.72 -24.23
N GLY A 113 -13.88 10.12 -25.24
CA GLY A 113 -13.41 10.70 -26.47
C GLY A 113 -12.33 11.77 -26.25
N ASN A 114 -11.24 11.53 -26.92
CA ASN A 114 -10.40 12.46 -27.64
C ASN A 114 -10.83 13.92 -27.55
N LEU A 115 -10.06 14.76 -26.83
CA LEU A 115 -9.81 16.16 -27.19
C LEU A 115 -8.80 16.79 -26.22
N GLY A 116 -7.64 17.15 -26.74
CA GLY A 116 -6.92 18.29 -26.21
C GLY A 116 -5.64 18.03 -25.44
N SER A 117 -4.56 18.41 -26.12
CA SER A 117 -3.21 18.65 -25.64
C SER A 117 -2.37 17.40 -25.30
N ARG A 118 -1.80 16.79 -26.34
CA ARG A 118 -0.45 16.21 -26.26
C ARG A 118 0.54 17.31 -25.86
N ARG A 119 0.57 17.67 -24.58
CA ARG A 119 1.78 18.28 -24.03
C ARG A 119 2.90 17.24 -24.27
N ARG A 120 3.81 17.56 -25.15
CA ARG A 120 5.05 16.82 -25.37
C ARG A 120 5.77 16.77 -24.01
N SER A 121 5.49 15.74 -23.22
CA SER A 121 6.29 15.41 -22.05
C SER A 121 7.65 15.02 -22.59
N TRP A 122 8.71 15.64 -22.10
CA TRP A 122 10.10 15.30 -22.40
C TRP A 122 10.41 13.84 -22.10
N LEU A 123 9.63 13.21 -21.25
CA LEU A 123 9.66 11.81 -20.89
C LEU A 123 8.53 11.10 -21.63
N GLY A 124 8.82 10.01 -22.33
CA GLY A 124 7.78 9.17 -22.93
C GLY A 124 6.76 8.70 -21.87
N PRO A 125 5.53 8.33 -22.28
CA PRO A 125 4.45 7.96 -21.35
C PRO A 125 4.85 6.85 -20.39
N GLU A 126 5.64 5.87 -20.83
CA GLU A 126 6.12 4.77 -19.98
C GLU A 126 7.05 5.26 -18.86
N ARG A 127 7.99 6.15 -19.15
CA ARG A 127 8.89 6.72 -18.13
C ARG A 127 8.13 7.57 -17.12
N THR A 128 7.12 8.30 -17.58
CA THR A 128 6.25 9.10 -16.70
C THR A 128 5.43 8.20 -15.78
N ALA A 129 4.94 7.05 -16.26
CA ALA A 129 4.22 6.07 -15.44
C ALA A 129 5.14 5.46 -14.36
N VAL A 130 6.39 5.13 -14.71
CA VAL A 130 7.41 4.65 -13.77
C VAL A 130 7.66 5.69 -12.68
N LEU A 131 7.84 6.98 -13.05
CA LEU A 131 8.03 8.05 -12.07
C LEU A 131 6.84 8.17 -11.12
N TYR A 132 5.61 8.07 -11.62
CA TYR A 132 4.42 8.05 -10.77
C TYR A 132 4.36 6.81 -9.86
N GLY A 133 4.75 5.63 -10.33
CA GLY A 133 4.85 4.43 -9.52
C GLY A 133 5.86 4.59 -8.37
N VAL A 134 7.06 5.11 -8.68
CA VAL A 134 8.11 5.38 -7.67
C VAL A 134 7.67 6.45 -6.68
N ALA A 135 7.09 7.57 -7.16
CA ALA A 135 6.57 8.62 -6.28
C ALA A 135 5.44 8.09 -5.38
N GLY A 136 4.60 7.20 -5.90
CA GLY A 136 3.58 6.48 -5.14
C GLY A 136 4.19 5.62 -4.04
N ALA A 137 5.20 4.80 -4.37
CA ALA A 137 5.90 3.94 -3.41
C ALA A 137 6.55 4.75 -2.28
N ILE A 138 7.22 5.84 -2.62
CA ILE A 138 7.84 6.73 -1.62
C ILE A 138 6.76 7.35 -0.71
N SER A 139 5.67 7.85 -1.29
CA SER A 139 4.59 8.47 -0.52
C SER A 139 3.88 7.48 0.40
N PHE A 140 3.59 6.28 -0.08
CA PHE A 140 3.05 5.20 0.74
C PHE A 140 4.04 4.73 1.79
N GLY A 141 5.33 4.64 1.46
CA GLY A 141 6.40 4.34 2.42
C GLY A 141 6.42 5.35 3.57
N PHE A 142 6.35 6.66 3.28
CA PHE A 142 6.23 7.69 4.32
C PHE A 142 4.96 7.54 5.16
N SER A 143 3.83 7.25 4.52
CA SER A 143 2.56 7.01 5.23
C SER A 143 2.68 5.82 6.18
N MET A 144 3.18 4.72 5.68
CA MET A 144 3.33 3.47 6.42
C MET A 144 4.32 3.61 7.58
N TYR A 145 5.47 4.26 7.32
CA TYR A 145 6.46 4.56 8.36
C TYR A 145 5.90 5.49 9.42
N GLY A 146 5.18 6.55 9.03
CA GLY A 146 4.48 7.46 9.94
C GLY A 146 3.45 6.74 10.82
N THR A 147 2.66 5.83 10.22
CA THR A 147 1.68 5.00 10.94
C THR A 147 2.38 4.08 11.95
N ALA A 148 3.50 3.44 11.57
CA ALA A 148 4.29 2.58 12.46
C ALA A 148 4.85 3.37 13.64
N LYS A 149 5.48 4.52 13.39
CA LYS A 149 6.02 5.40 14.45
C LYS A 149 4.94 5.93 15.38
N ALA A 150 3.77 6.28 14.85
CA ALA A 150 2.62 6.67 15.66
C ALA A 150 2.12 5.51 16.52
N GLY A 151 2.09 4.30 15.98
CA GLY A 151 1.63 3.08 16.66
C GLY A 151 2.52 2.58 17.79
N ILE A 152 3.77 3.06 17.88
CA ILE A 152 4.64 2.82 19.05
C ILE A 152 4.14 3.60 20.28
N SER A 153 3.58 4.78 20.06
CA SER A 153 3.20 5.70 21.16
C SER A 153 1.68 5.78 21.37
N LEU A 154 0.88 5.38 20.39
CA LEU A 154 -0.57 5.49 20.40
C LEU A 154 -1.23 4.11 20.29
N PRO A 155 -2.45 3.97 20.80
CA PRO A 155 -3.29 2.81 20.54
C PRO A 155 -3.43 2.57 19.02
N VAL A 156 -3.44 1.30 18.61
CA VAL A 156 -3.50 0.89 17.19
C VAL A 156 -4.61 1.58 16.42
N ALA A 157 -5.81 1.62 17.01
CA ALA A 157 -6.97 2.27 16.38
C ALA A 157 -6.73 3.76 16.11
N VAL A 158 -6.04 4.46 17.03
CA VAL A 158 -5.72 5.88 16.89
C VAL A 158 -4.64 6.11 15.84
N ALA A 159 -3.63 5.24 15.77
CA ALA A 159 -2.53 5.36 14.81
C ALA A 159 -2.98 5.22 13.35
N ILE A 160 -4.04 4.44 13.09
CA ILE A 160 -4.57 4.25 11.73
C ILE A 160 -5.60 5.31 11.30
N LEU A 161 -6.15 6.10 12.25
CA LEU A 161 -7.17 7.10 11.94
C LEU A 161 -6.73 8.20 10.98
N PRO A 162 -5.51 8.79 11.06
CA PRO A 162 -5.12 9.91 10.21
C PRO A 162 -5.22 9.59 8.73
N ALA A 163 -4.76 8.42 8.29
CA ALA A 163 -4.87 7.99 6.89
C ALA A 163 -6.35 7.91 6.44
N ARG A 164 -7.25 7.49 7.33
CA ARG A 164 -8.69 7.42 7.06
C ARG A 164 -9.33 8.80 7.02
N ALA A 165 -9.03 9.63 8.02
CA ALA A 165 -9.59 10.97 8.14
C ALA A 165 -9.18 11.86 6.97
N VAL A 166 -7.88 11.89 6.62
CA VAL A 166 -7.37 12.66 5.49
C VAL A 166 -7.95 12.12 4.18
N GLY A 167 -8.05 10.81 4.01
CA GLY A 167 -8.68 10.21 2.84
C GLY A 167 -10.17 10.55 2.70
N VAL A 168 -10.92 10.58 3.78
CA VAL A 168 -12.32 11.02 3.76
C VAL A 168 -12.40 12.51 3.45
N LEU A 169 -11.60 13.34 4.10
CA LEU A 169 -11.65 14.80 3.95
C LEU A 169 -11.24 15.25 2.54
N PHE A 170 -10.15 14.71 2.00
CA PHE A 170 -9.55 15.21 0.75
C PHE A 170 -9.94 14.39 -0.49
N VAL A 171 -10.50 13.18 -0.33
CA VAL A 171 -10.91 12.36 -1.48
C VAL A 171 -12.41 12.12 -1.46
N PHE A 172 -12.96 11.56 -0.38
CA PHE A 172 -14.37 11.16 -0.34
C PHE A 172 -15.29 12.38 -0.37
N ILE A 173 -15.10 13.37 0.51
CA ILE A 173 -15.97 14.56 0.58
C ILE A 173 -15.97 15.34 -0.73
N PRO A 174 -14.83 15.70 -1.36
CA PRO A 174 -14.86 16.41 -2.64
C PRO A 174 -15.55 15.62 -3.76
N LEU A 175 -15.35 14.30 -3.81
CA LEU A 175 -16.04 13.45 -4.79
C LEU A 175 -17.55 13.40 -4.54
N ALA A 176 -17.97 13.34 -3.29
CA ALA A 176 -19.38 13.35 -2.90
C ALA A 176 -20.06 14.67 -3.28
N LEU A 177 -19.43 15.81 -2.94
CA LEU A 177 -19.93 17.13 -3.25
C LEU A 177 -19.98 17.40 -4.76
N ALA A 178 -19.02 16.84 -5.52
CA ALA A 178 -19.02 16.94 -6.98
C ALA A 178 -20.06 16.01 -7.67
N GLY A 179 -20.82 15.22 -6.93
CA GLY A 179 -21.81 14.28 -7.46
C GLY A 179 -21.18 13.14 -8.30
N ARG A 180 -19.87 12.91 -8.13
CA ARG A 180 -19.11 11.92 -8.91
C ARG A 180 -19.03 10.55 -8.24
N LEU A 181 -19.59 10.39 -7.03
CA LEU A 181 -19.71 9.10 -6.35
C LEU A 181 -20.83 8.28 -7.01
N ARG A 182 -20.48 7.50 -8.02
CA ARG A 182 -21.37 6.51 -8.62
C ARG A 182 -21.00 5.14 -8.08
N MET A 183 -21.80 4.62 -7.16
CA MET A 183 -21.63 3.28 -6.61
C MET A 183 -22.86 2.44 -6.90
N THR A 184 -22.66 1.31 -7.57
CA THR A 184 -23.73 0.35 -7.82
C THR A 184 -24.06 -0.37 -6.52
N ARG A 185 -25.33 -0.66 -6.24
CA ARG A 185 -25.74 -1.38 -5.02
C ARG A 185 -25.05 -2.73 -4.85
N SER A 186 -24.76 -3.42 -5.96
CA SER A 186 -24.02 -4.68 -5.97
C SER A 186 -22.55 -4.55 -5.54
N ALA A 187 -21.93 -3.36 -5.65
CA ALA A 187 -20.56 -3.13 -5.23
C ALA A 187 -20.43 -2.88 -3.71
N VAL A 188 -21.52 -2.50 -3.03
CA VAL A 188 -21.50 -2.16 -1.59
C VAL A 188 -20.93 -3.26 -0.72
N PRO A 189 -21.36 -4.54 -0.81
CA PRO A 189 -20.82 -5.59 0.04
C PRO A 189 -19.33 -5.83 -0.21
N ILE A 190 -18.87 -5.73 -1.45
CA ILE A 190 -17.44 -5.88 -1.79
C ILE A 190 -16.64 -4.74 -1.15
N VAL A 191 -17.13 -3.50 -1.25
CA VAL A 191 -16.48 -2.32 -0.65
C VAL A 191 -16.38 -2.47 0.87
N ILE A 192 -17.42 -2.99 1.52
CA ILE A 192 -17.40 -3.23 2.97
C ILE A 192 -16.35 -4.29 3.33
N VAL A 193 -16.34 -5.43 2.63
CA VAL A 193 -15.37 -6.51 2.89
C VAL A 193 -13.93 -6.02 2.70
N VAL A 194 -13.66 -5.30 1.61
CA VAL A 194 -12.33 -4.72 1.35
C VAL A 194 -11.95 -3.72 2.44
N ALA A 195 -12.87 -2.85 2.86
CA ALA A 195 -12.60 -1.86 3.89
C ALA A 195 -12.35 -2.49 5.27
N LEU A 196 -13.06 -3.55 5.62
CA LEU A 196 -12.81 -4.33 6.85
C LEU A 196 -11.45 -5.02 6.78
N GLY A 197 -11.13 -5.68 5.65
CA GLY A 197 -9.82 -6.28 5.42
C GLY A 197 -8.68 -5.27 5.54
N GLU A 198 -8.89 -4.06 5.02
CA GLU A 198 -7.93 -2.96 5.11
C GLU A 198 -7.73 -2.48 6.56
N VAL A 199 -8.78 -2.41 7.37
CA VAL A 199 -8.67 -2.05 8.80
C VAL A 199 -7.89 -3.12 9.55
N VAL A 200 -8.25 -4.40 9.36
CA VAL A 200 -7.56 -5.53 10.00
C VAL A 200 -6.09 -5.59 9.56
N GLY A 201 -5.81 -5.44 8.26
CA GLY A 201 -4.45 -5.44 7.72
C GLY A 201 -3.58 -4.32 8.31
N ASN A 202 -4.12 -3.08 8.37
CA ASN A 202 -3.40 -1.97 8.98
C ASN A 202 -3.21 -2.15 10.50
N ALA A 203 -4.20 -2.69 11.21
CA ALA A 203 -4.07 -2.99 12.64
C ALA A 203 -2.98 -4.05 12.88
N SER A 204 -2.98 -5.13 12.09
CA SER A 204 -1.95 -6.17 12.15
C SER A 204 -0.56 -5.62 11.83
N PHE A 205 -0.47 -4.73 10.83
CA PHE A 205 0.78 -4.03 10.51
C PHE A 205 1.30 -3.20 11.69
N VAL A 206 0.44 -2.39 12.31
CA VAL A 206 0.84 -1.55 13.47
C VAL A 206 1.30 -2.42 14.64
N LEU A 207 0.60 -3.52 14.93
CA LEU A 207 1.01 -4.48 15.97
C LEU A 207 2.37 -5.10 15.65
N GLY A 208 2.58 -5.58 14.44
CA GLY A 208 3.87 -6.11 14.00
C GLY A 208 4.99 -5.07 14.02
N ALA A 209 4.67 -3.81 13.71
CA ALA A 209 5.63 -2.71 13.69
C ALA A 209 6.12 -2.31 15.12
N GLN A 210 5.38 -2.64 16.16
CA GLN A 210 5.82 -2.45 17.55
C GLN A 210 7.02 -3.34 17.88
N GLU A 211 7.13 -4.51 17.24
CA GLU A 211 8.27 -5.42 17.37
C GLU A 211 9.39 -5.05 16.39
N SER A 212 9.06 -4.82 15.13
CA SER A 212 10.01 -4.44 14.07
C SER A 212 9.30 -3.79 12.90
N ILE A 213 9.57 -2.53 12.67
CA ILE A 213 9.00 -1.77 11.56
C ILE A 213 9.44 -2.37 10.23
N SER A 214 10.73 -2.70 10.10
CA SER A 214 11.30 -3.26 8.88
C SER A 214 10.63 -4.56 8.47
N VAL A 215 10.48 -5.50 9.40
CA VAL A 215 9.85 -6.80 9.09
C VAL A 215 8.38 -6.65 8.79
N ALA A 216 7.65 -5.91 9.64
CA ALA A 216 6.22 -5.71 9.45
C ALA A 216 5.92 -5.03 8.11
N SER A 217 6.72 -4.05 7.68
CA SER A 217 6.51 -3.34 6.42
C SER A 217 6.73 -4.21 5.19
N VAL A 218 7.80 -5.02 5.16
CA VAL A 218 8.05 -5.94 4.04
C VAL A 218 6.99 -7.04 3.98
N LEU A 219 6.53 -7.55 5.13
CA LEU A 219 5.43 -8.52 5.16
C LEU A 219 4.10 -7.89 4.71
N ALA A 220 3.80 -6.66 5.12
CA ALA A 220 2.57 -5.99 4.73
C ALA A 220 2.54 -5.62 3.24
N SER A 221 3.68 -5.39 2.60
CA SER A 221 3.75 -5.05 1.16
C SER A 221 3.55 -6.23 0.21
N GLN A 222 3.26 -7.44 0.71
CA GLN A 222 3.02 -8.65 -0.11
C GLN A 222 1.66 -8.67 -0.82
N TYR A 223 0.88 -7.60 -0.76
CA TYR A 223 -0.45 -7.55 -1.39
C TYR A 223 -0.43 -7.88 -2.89
N ALA A 224 0.64 -7.53 -3.60
CA ALA A 224 0.79 -7.88 -5.02
C ALA A 224 0.93 -9.41 -5.22
N ALA A 225 1.64 -10.10 -4.33
CA ALA A 225 1.74 -11.54 -4.35
C ALA A 225 0.39 -12.20 -4.01
N VAL A 226 -0.28 -11.71 -2.97
CA VAL A 226 -1.62 -12.19 -2.59
C VAL A 226 -2.62 -11.98 -3.72
N ALA A 227 -2.59 -10.82 -4.39
CA ALA A 227 -3.44 -10.54 -5.55
C ALA A 227 -3.18 -11.51 -6.71
N ALA A 228 -1.91 -11.84 -7.01
CA ALA A 228 -1.59 -12.80 -8.07
C ALA A 228 -2.01 -14.24 -7.69
N VAL A 229 -1.92 -14.65 -6.42
CA VAL A 229 -2.48 -15.94 -5.95
C VAL A 229 -3.99 -15.95 -6.09
N ALA A 230 -4.66 -14.86 -5.71
CA ALA A 230 -6.10 -14.74 -5.87
C ALA A 230 -6.52 -14.82 -7.33
N ALA A 231 -5.80 -14.16 -8.24
CA ALA A 231 -6.04 -14.24 -9.68
C ALA A 231 -5.87 -15.68 -10.21
N PHE A 232 -4.83 -16.38 -9.78
CA PHE A 232 -4.63 -17.79 -10.13
C PHE A 232 -5.79 -18.68 -9.67
N ILE A 233 -6.27 -18.51 -8.44
CA ILE A 233 -7.34 -19.34 -7.87
C ILE A 233 -8.72 -18.97 -8.47
N LEU A 234 -9.05 -17.68 -8.53
CA LEU A 234 -10.38 -17.20 -8.92
C LEU A 234 -10.59 -17.21 -10.44
N PHE A 235 -9.57 -16.79 -11.19
CA PHE A 235 -9.65 -16.67 -12.66
C PHE A 235 -8.95 -17.81 -13.39
N ARG A 236 -8.31 -18.76 -12.65
CA ARG A 236 -7.55 -19.88 -13.21
C ARG A 236 -6.44 -19.44 -14.17
N GLU A 237 -5.92 -18.24 -13.98
CA GLU A 237 -4.81 -17.72 -14.76
C GLU A 237 -3.54 -18.54 -14.49
N ARG A 238 -2.78 -18.85 -15.55
CA ARG A 238 -1.53 -19.60 -15.38
C ARG A 238 -0.43 -18.67 -14.89
N LEU A 239 0.14 -18.99 -13.74
CA LEU A 239 1.31 -18.30 -13.25
C LEU A 239 2.50 -18.49 -14.20
N THR A 240 3.13 -17.39 -14.59
CA THR A 240 4.37 -17.40 -15.37
C THR A 240 5.53 -17.96 -14.56
N MET A 241 6.59 -18.44 -15.22
CA MET A 241 7.79 -18.95 -14.52
C MET A 241 8.41 -17.92 -13.57
N PRO A 242 8.57 -16.62 -13.93
CA PRO A 242 9.04 -15.60 -12.99
C PRO A 242 8.14 -15.46 -11.76
N GLN A 243 6.80 -15.50 -11.92
CA GLN A 243 5.88 -15.43 -10.79
C GLN A 243 6.06 -16.60 -9.83
N ARG A 244 6.20 -17.82 -10.36
CA ARG A 244 6.44 -19.01 -9.51
C ARG A 244 7.72 -18.88 -8.70
N SER A 245 8.83 -18.43 -9.32
CA SER A 245 10.08 -18.22 -8.60
C SER A 245 9.97 -17.13 -7.53
N GLY A 246 9.27 -16.03 -7.83
CA GLY A 246 9.00 -14.98 -6.84
C GLY A 246 8.17 -15.48 -5.65
N PHE A 247 7.13 -16.30 -5.89
CA PHE A 247 6.35 -16.92 -4.79
C PHE A 247 7.18 -17.84 -3.93
N VAL A 248 8.03 -18.67 -4.54
CA VAL A 248 8.93 -19.54 -3.77
C VAL A 248 9.88 -18.70 -2.91
N ALA A 249 10.47 -17.64 -3.46
CA ALA A 249 11.34 -16.74 -2.71
C ALA A 249 10.62 -16.09 -1.52
N ILE A 250 9.39 -15.61 -1.72
CA ILE A 250 8.57 -15.04 -0.64
C ILE A 250 8.27 -16.08 0.43
N ALA A 251 7.77 -17.26 0.05
CA ALA A 251 7.39 -18.31 0.99
C ALA A 251 8.59 -18.79 1.83
N VAL A 252 9.73 -19.04 1.19
CA VAL A 252 10.97 -19.42 1.86
C VAL A 252 11.46 -18.30 2.77
N GLY A 253 11.44 -17.05 2.31
CA GLY A 253 11.85 -15.89 3.10
C GLY A 253 11.00 -15.70 4.35
N VAL A 254 9.67 -15.82 4.23
CA VAL A 254 8.74 -15.75 5.38
C VAL A 254 9.00 -16.88 6.37
N ALA A 255 9.18 -18.11 5.89
CA ALA A 255 9.50 -19.24 6.76
C ALA A 255 10.82 -19.02 7.52
N ILE A 256 11.86 -18.51 6.85
CA ILE A 256 13.15 -18.21 7.50
C ILE A 256 13.00 -17.10 8.54
N ILE A 257 12.27 -16.02 8.26
CA ILE A 257 12.03 -14.95 9.23
C ILE A 257 11.30 -15.50 10.47
N THR A 258 10.32 -16.35 10.28
CA THR A 258 9.59 -16.98 11.40
C THR A 258 10.54 -17.77 12.30
N VAL A 259 11.45 -18.55 11.70
CA VAL A 259 12.45 -19.33 12.47
C VAL A 259 13.51 -18.43 13.15
N LEU A 260 13.92 -17.33 12.50
CA LEU A 260 14.93 -16.41 13.08
C LEU A 260 14.40 -15.58 14.25
N ARG A 261 13.08 -15.47 14.40
CA ARG A 261 12.41 -14.64 15.41
C ARG A 261 11.59 -15.42 16.44
N GLY A 262 11.33 -16.70 16.22
CA GLY A 262 10.71 -17.61 17.19
C GLY A 262 11.75 -18.26 18.08
#